data_9bb2e17402eebccea8f9f9678fa6e6e2
#
_entry.id   9bb2e17402eebccea8f9f9678fa6e6e2
#
_cell.length_a   1.000
_cell.length_b   1.000
_cell.length_c   1.000
_cell.angle_alpha   90.00
_cell.angle_beta   90.00
_cell.angle_gamma   90.00
#
_symmetry.space_group_name_H-M   'P 1'
#
loop_
_entity.id
_entity.type
_entity.pdbx_description
1 polymer ?
#
loop_
_entity_poly.entity_id
_entity_poly.type
_entity_poly.pdbx_seq_one_letter_code
_entity_poly.pdbx_strand_id
1 'polypeptide(L)'
;MSLEFNHIPVMSEEIDRILTPYKSGLYVDCTFGGGGITKKILSKKNTKVLSLDRDNFVEPFSKVISKQYNKRFEFINDKFSNLQNILSERNFQKTPVAIIFDLGL
;
A
#
# COMPACT_ATOMS: atom_id res chain seq x y z
N MET A 1 -15.96 -2.77 14.86
CA MET A 1 -14.62 -2.39 15.30
C MET A 1 -14.06 -1.35 14.35
N SER A 2 -13.71 -0.21 14.87
CA SER A 2 -13.12 0.84 14.05
C SER A 2 -11.62 0.60 13.92
N LEU A 3 -11.11 0.75 12.69
CA LEU A 3 -9.69 0.74 12.45
C LEU A 3 -9.17 2.17 12.58
N GLU A 4 -8.11 2.32 13.34
CA GLU A 4 -7.39 3.58 13.39
C GLU A 4 -6.39 3.59 12.24
N PHE A 5 -6.46 4.63 11.42
CA PHE A 5 -5.58 4.77 10.28
C PHE A 5 -4.60 5.90 10.53
N ASN A 6 -3.33 5.59 10.36
CA ASN A 6 -2.29 6.61 10.31
C ASN A 6 -2.16 7.06 8.87
N HIS A 7 -2.78 8.19 8.57
CA HIS A 7 -2.67 8.79 7.25
C HIS A 7 -1.35 9.53 7.14
N ILE A 8 -0.56 9.15 6.16
CA ILE A 8 0.70 9.81 5.90
C ILE A 8 0.67 10.35 4.47
N PRO A 9 0.31 11.64 4.29
CA PRO A 9 0.44 12.26 2.98
C PRO A 9 1.92 12.50 2.71
N VAL A 10 2.49 11.75 1.77
CA VAL A 10 3.92 11.83 1.49
C VAL A 10 4.22 11.95 0.01
N MET A 11 5.30 12.66 -0.28
CA MET A 11 5.98 12.60 -1.55
C MET A 11 6.87 11.35 -1.57
N SER A 12 7.08 10.77 -2.75
CA SER A 12 7.82 9.52 -2.85
C SER A 12 9.25 9.61 -2.30
N GLU A 13 9.90 10.75 -2.43
CA GLU A 13 11.25 10.95 -1.90
C GLU A 13 11.29 11.09 -0.37
N GLU A 14 10.16 11.32 0.28
CA GLU A 14 10.10 11.48 1.73
C GLU A 14 9.78 10.19 2.46
N ILE A 15 9.30 9.16 1.73
CA ILE A 15 8.76 7.98 2.38
C ILE A 15 9.80 7.24 3.22
N ASP A 16 11.03 7.15 2.76
CA ASP A 16 12.09 6.50 3.52
C ASP A 16 12.34 7.22 4.84
N ARG A 17 12.35 8.55 4.80
CA ARG A 17 12.59 9.35 6.01
C ARG A 17 11.49 9.15 7.04
N ILE A 18 10.24 9.09 6.59
CA ILE A 18 9.09 8.97 7.48
C ILE A 18 8.95 7.56 8.04
N LEU A 19 9.23 6.54 7.23
CA LEU A 19 8.99 5.16 7.59
C LEU A 19 10.22 4.43 8.12
N THR A 20 11.40 5.04 8.06
CA THR A 20 12.63 4.41 8.55
C THR A 20 12.72 4.47 10.09
N PRO A 21 13.07 3.35 10.79
CA PRO A 21 13.23 2.02 10.22
C PRO A 21 11.89 1.39 9.86
N TYR A 22 11.84 0.69 8.74
CA TYR A 22 10.61 0.05 8.31
C TYR A 22 10.25 -1.09 9.27
N LYS A 23 9.06 -1.03 9.80
CA LYS A 23 8.52 -2.10 10.65
C LYS A 23 7.98 -3.22 9.80
N SER A 24 8.07 -4.44 10.30
CA SER A 24 7.41 -5.59 9.69
C SER A 24 5.89 -5.40 9.72
N GLY A 25 5.21 -5.84 8.70
CA GLY A 25 3.76 -5.84 8.69
C GLY A 25 3.16 -5.32 7.40
N LEU A 26 1.88 -4.98 7.47
CA LEU A 26 1.10 -4.55 6.32
C LEU A 26 1.18 -3.04 6.13
N TYR A 27 1.45 -2.65 4.90
CA TYR A 27 1.38 -1.26 4.45
C TYR A 27 0.28 -1.14 3.42
N VAL A 28 -0.46 -0.05 3.44
CA VAL A 28 -1.50 0.21 2.45
C VAL A 28 -1.07 1.41 1.62
N ASP A 29 -0.96 1.21 0.31
CA ASP A 29 -0.65 2.27 -0.65
C ASP A 29 -1.95 2.63 -1.37
N CYS A 30 -2.54 3.77 -1.05
CA CYS A 30 -3.83 4.19 -1.58
C CYS A 30 -3.72 4.88 -2.92
N THR A 31 -2.51 5.11 -3.40
CA THR A 31 -2.25 5.80 -4.68
C THR A 31 -1.18 5.05 -5.44
N PHE A 32 -1.51 3.81 -5.85
CA PHE A 32 -0.54 2.92 -6.46
C PHE A 32 0.20 3.55 -7.65
N GLY A 33 -0.52 4.17 -8.59
CA GLY A 33 0.06 4.80 -9.77
C GLY A 33 0.96 3.86 -10.54
N GLY A 34 2.21 4.24 -10.72
CA GLY A 34 3.21 3.38 -11.40
C GLY A 34 3.89 2.38 -10.49
N GLY A 35 3.52 2.33 -9.20
CA GLY A 35 4.03 1.34 -8.26
C GLY A 35 5.34 1.72 -7.56
N GLY A 36 5.78 2.98 -7.67
CA GLY A 36 7.05 3.40 -7.10
C GLY A 36 7.12 3.23 -5.59
N ILE A 37 6.13 3.72 -4.87
CA ILE A 37 6.08 3.62 -3.41
C ILE A 37 5.93 2.16 -2.99
N THR A 38 5.03 1.42 -3.64
CA THR A 38 4.82 0.00 -3.36
C THR A 38 6.12 -0.79 -3.49
N LYS A 39 6.86 -0.59 -4.57
CA LYS A 39 8.15 -1.29 -4.77
C LYS A 39 9.16 -0.91 -3.69
N LYS A 40 9.21 0.35 -3.30
CA LYS A 40 10.13 0.81 -2.26
C LYS A 40 9.87 0.10 -0.94
N ILE A 41 8.60 -0.01 -0.53
CA ILE A 41 8.22 -0.71 0.69
C ILE A 41 8.55 -2.20 0.59
N LEU A 42 8.21 -2.83 -0.54
CA LEU A 42 8.44 -4.26 -0.74
C LEU A 42 9.93 -4.62 -0.79
N SER A 43 10.81 -3.66 -1.07
CA SER A 43 12.25 -3.89 -1.00
C SER A 43 12.74 -4.12 0.43
N LYS A 44 11.93 -3.81 1.43
CA LYS A 44 12.26 -4.02 2.83
C LYS A 44 11.77 -5.38 3.29
N LYS A 45 12.52 -6.01 4.22
CA LYS A 45 12.18 -7.36 4.69
C LYS A 45 10.89 -7.36 5.51
N ASN A 46 10.12 -8.43 5.36
CA ASN A 46 8.94 -8.70 6.17
C ASN A 46 7.84 -7.66 6.03
N THR A 47 7.82 -6.96 4.91
CA THR A 47 6.72 -6.05 4.59
C THR A 47 5.74 -6.72 3.64
N LYS A 48 4.47 -6.35 3.77
CA LYS A 48 3.41 -6.70 2.82
C LYS A 48 2.72 -5.42 2.41
N VAL A 49 2.30 -5.34 1.16
CA VAL A 49 1.63 -4.14 0.66
C VAL A 49 0.31 -4.52 0.01
N LEU A 50 -0.74 -3.85 0.45
CA LEU A 50 -2.02 -3.81 -0.22
C LEU A 50 -2.10 -2.46 -0.91
N SER A 51 -2.21 -2.47 -2.24
CA SER A 51 -2.24 -1.24 -3.02
C SER A 51 -3.58 -1.05 -3.68
N LEU A 52 -4.06 0.19 -3.67
CA LEU A 52 -5.31 0.57 -4.32
C LEU A 52 -5.04 1.63 -5.36
N ASP A 53 -5.86 1.58 -6.40
CA ASP A 53 -5.98 2.68 -7.35
C ASP A 53 -7.33 2.55 -8.04
N ARG A 54 -8.02 3.67 -8.19
CA ARG A 54 -9.30 3.68 -8.90
C ARG A 54 -9.11 3.67 -10.42
N ASP A 55 -7.90 3.90 -10.89
CA ASP A 55 -7.58 3.93 -12.31
C ASP A 55 -7.10 2.55 -12.74
N ASN A 56 -7.87 1.87 -13.59
CA ASN A 56 -7.51 0.53 -14.05
C ASN A 56 -6.38 0.54 -15.08
N PHE A 57 -5.98 1.67 -15.60
CA PHE A 57 -4.81 1.76 -16.47
C PHE A 57 -3.51 1.37 -15.76
N VAL A 58 -3.49 1.41 -14.43
CA VAL A 58 -2.30 1.04 -13.67
C VAL A 58 -2.18 -0.47 -13.48
N GLU A 59 -3.19 -1.25 -13.84
CA GLU A 59 -3.19 -2.70 -13.62
C GLU A 59 -1.97 -3.42 -14.21
N PRO A 60 -1.48 -3.08 -15.44
CA PRO A 60 -0.28 -3.74 -15.96
C PRO A 60 0.93 -3.58 -15.06
N PHE A 61 1.09 -2.43 -14.40
CA PHE A 61 2.19 -2.23 -13.46
C PHE A 61 2.05 -3.13 -12.23
N SER A 62 0.82 -3.33 -11.76
CA SER A 62 0.57 -4.22 -10.62
C SER A 62 0.94 -5.66 -10.94
N LYS A 63 0.73 -6.11 -12.15
CA LYS A 63 1.08 -7.46 -12.56
C LYS A 63 2.58 -7.71 -12.53
N VAL A 64 3.37 -6.72 -12.92
CA VAL A 64 4.83 -6.81 -12.86
C VAL A 64 5.28 -6.99 -11.41
N ILE A 65 4.74 -6.20 -10.50
CA ILE A 65 5.09 -6.27 -9.08
C ILE A 65 4.62 -7.59 -8.47
N SER A 66 3.44 -8.07 -8.85
CA SER A 66 2.92 -9.35 -8.36
C SER A 66 3.83 -10.52 -8.72
N LYS A 67 4.41 -10.51 -9.91
CA LYS A 67 5.35 -11.56 -10.32
C LYS A 67 6.61 -11.56 -9.45
N GLN A 68 7.08 -10.39 -9.08
CA GLN A 68 8.31 -10.24 -8.31
C GLN A 68 8.10 -10.53 -6.82
N TYR A 69 6.98 -10.10 -6.26
CA TYR A 69 6.75 -10.14 -4.81
C TYR A 69 5.59 -11.05 -4.39
N ASN A 70 4.93 -11.68 -5.33
CA ASN A 70 3.91 -12.73 -5.15
C ASN A 70 3.04 -12.55 -3.90
N LYS A 71 3.29 -13.34 -2.84
CA LYS A 71 2.41 -13.39 -1.66
C LYS A 71 2.49 -12.15 -0.76
N ARG A 72 3.42 -11.24 -1.04
CA ARG A 72 3.61 -10.04 -0.23
C ARG A 72 2.91 -8.83 -0.80
N PHE A 73 2.28 -8.96 -1.96
CA PHE A 73 1.65 -7.84 -2.65
C PHE A 73 0.27 -8.24 -3.15
N GLU A 74 -0.69 -7.34 -2.96
CA GLU A 74 -2.02 -7.45 -3.56
C GLU A 74 -2.42 -6.09 -4.09
N PHE A 75 -2.99 -6.07 -5.31
CA PHE A 75 -3.54 -4.86 -5.91
C PHE A 75 -5.05 -4.97 -6.02
N ILE A 76 -5.74 -3.88 -5.67
CA ILE A 76 -7.20 -3.79 -5.80
C ILE A 76 -7.54 -2.53 -6.57
N ASN A 77 -8.29 -2.69 -7.64
CA ASN A 77 -8.82 -1.57 -8.41
C ASN A 77 -10.08 -1.05 -7.72
N ASP A 78 -9.89 -0.14 -6.79
CA ASP A 78 -10.99 0.40 -6.00
C ASP A 78 -10.63 1.77 -5.44
N LYS A 79 -11.62 2.42 -4.88
CA LYS A 79 -11.49 3.73 -4.25
C LYS A 79 -10.98 3.59 -2.82
N PHE A 80 -10.23 4.59 -2.38
CA PHE A 80 -9.82 4.68 -0.99
C PHE A 80 -11.01 4.63 -0.01
N SER A 81 -12.16 5.20 -0.38
CA SER A 81 -13.34 5.21 0.48
C SER A 81 -13.85 3.81 0.83
N ASN A 82 -13.47 2.79 0.06
CA ASN A 82 -13.85 1.41 0.33
C ASN A 82 -12.81 0.65 1.15
N LEU A 83 -11.73 1.31 1.59
CA LEU A 83 -10.61 0.64 2.26
C LEU A 83 -11.03 -0.15 3.49
N GLN A 84 -11.90 0.43 4.32
CA GLN A 84 -12.34 -0.25 5.54
C GLN A 84 -13.04 -1.57 5.22
N ASN A 85 -13.92 -1.58 4.22
CA ASN A 85 -14.60 -2.81 3.79
C ASN A 85 -13.60 -3.82 3.22
N ILE A 86 -12.65 -3.34 2.43
CA ILE A 86 -11.63 -4.19 1.83
C ILE A 86 -10.81 -4.89 2.92
N LEU A 87 -10.37 -4.16 3.92
CA LEU A 87 -9.59 -4.74 5.02
C LEU A 87 -10.41 -5.72 5.83
N SER A 88 -11.69 -5.42 6.08
CA SER A 88 -12.59 -6.32 6.81
C SER A 88 -12.82 -7.62 6.05
N GLU A 89 -13.05 -7.56 4.76
CA GLU A 89 -13.27 -8.75 3.93
C GLU A 89 -12.06 -9.68 3.89
N ARG A 90 -10.88 -9.11 4.00
CA ARG A 90 -9.64 -9.89 3.98
C ARG A 90 -9.23 -10.40 5.33
N ASN A 91 -10.01 -10.08 6.35
CA ASN A 91 -9.82 -10.59 7.71
C ASN A 91 -8.38 -10.38 8.21
N PHE A 92 -7.85 -9.19 7.99
CA PHE A 92 -6.55 -8.83 8.55
C PHE A 92 -6.66 -8.73 10.05
N GLN A 93 -5.83 -9.49 10.75
CA GLN A 93 -5.85 -9.55 12.20
C GLN A 93 -5.11 -8.40 12.86
N LYS A 94 -4.28 -7.69 12.10
CA LYS A 94 -3.47 -6.59 12.62
C LYS A 94 -3.76 -5.32 11.87
N THR A 95 -3.69 -4.21 12.61
CA THR A 95 -3.76 -2.88 12.01
C THR A 95 -2.58 -2.66 11.07
N PRO A 96 -2.80 -2.04 9.91
CA PRO A 96 -1.69 -1.67 9.03
C PRO A 96 -0.66 -0.82 9.75
N VAL A 97 0.61 -1.02 9.42
CA VAL A 97 1.71 -0.19 9.94
C VAL A 97 1.52 1.25 9.50
N ALA A 98 1.14 1.45 8.24
CA ALA A 98 0.89 2.79 7.70
C ALA A 98 -0.07 2.71 6.53
N ILE A 99 -0.80 3.79 6.32
CA ILE A 99 -1.62 3.98 5.13
C ILE A 99 -1.07 5.21 4.43
N ILE A 100 -0.68 5.05 3.18
CA ILE A 100 0.12 6.04 2.46
C ILE A 100 -0.68 6.60 1.31
N PHE A 101 -0.66 7.92 1.19
CA PHE A 101 -1.20 8.64 0.05
C PHE A 101 -0.06 9.45 -0.57
N ASP A 102 0.18 9.27 -1.85
CA ASP A 102 1.07 10.15 -2.60
C ASP A 102 0.20 11.22 -3.27
N LEU A 103 0.34 12.44 -2.81
CA LEU A 103 -0.49 13.54 -3.32
C LEU A 103 -0.09 14.00 -4.71
N GLY A 104 1.03 13.53 -5.24
CA GLY A 104 1.43 13.81 -6.61
C GLY A 104 1.73 15.28 -6.91
N LEU A 105 2.23 15.99 -5.94
CA LEU A 105 2.55 17.39 -6.12
C LEU A 105 3.76 17.61 -7.02
#